data_ead4d85adad170b07c25283985ee0960
#
_entry.id   ead4d85adad170b07c25283985ee0960
#
_cell.length_a   1.000
_cell.length_b   1.000
_cell.length_c   1.000
_cell.angle_alpha   90.00
_cell.angle_beta   90.00
_cell.angle_gamma   90.00
#
_symmetry.space_group_name_H-M   'P 1'
#
loop_
_entity.id
_entity.type
_entity.pdbx_description
1 polymer ?
#
loop_
_entity_poly.entity_id
_entity_poly.type
_entity_poly.pdbx_seq_one_letter_code
_entity_poly.pdbx_strand_id
1 'polypeptide(L)'
;MILAILSFLVFAWFIAGYLGVSQNLRGASVFITLASILGALFLIPETNSFSIIMGGWAPWATISFIFCVTFFFRLFINSLRNKSNEGYPDEVQEADEFSNHELERYSRHILLKELGGLGQRRIKDSSVLIIGAGGLGAPVIQYLAASGVGTIGIIDHDKVSLSNLQRQVIYPTKQVGEQKVFSAVDAIYRLNNNVNVRPYNRRLNSEIAEEIFSEYDVVIDGTDNFETRYIS
;
A
#
# COMPACT_ATOMS: atom_id res chain seq x y z
N MET A 1 -31.21 20.28 31.20
CA MET A 1 -31.13 21.16 30.04
C MET A 1 -29.83 20.94 29.24
N ILE A 2 -28.66 20.84 29.87
CA ILE A 2 -27.36 20.54 29.19
C ILE A 2 -27.46 19.33 28.26
N LEU A 3 -27.97 18.20 28.74
CA LEU A 3 -28.14 16.97 27.95
C LEU A 3 -29.04 17.17 26.72
N ALA A 4 -30.10 17.99 26.82
CA ALA A 4 -30.98 18.26 25.69
C ALA A 4 -30.26 19.08 24.59
N ILE A 5 -29.47 20.08 24.99
CA ILE A 5 -28.68 20.89 24.04
C ILE A 5 -27.60 20.03 23.37
N LEU A 6 -26.89 19.18 24.13
CA LEU A 6 -25.89 18.25 23.57
C LEU A 6 -26.54 17.26 22.60
N SER A 7 -27.69 16.68 22.96
CA SER A 7 -28.44 15.79 22.06
C SER A 7 -28.87 16.49 20.78
N PHE A 8 -29.31 17.75 20.87
CA PHE A 8 -29.65 18.54 19.69
C PHE A 8 -28.44 18.82 18.79
N LEU A 9 -27.28 19.18 19.37
CA LEU A 9 -26.06 19.39 18.60
C LEU A 9 -25.57 18.10 17.89
N VAL A 10 -25.67 16.96 18.56
CA VAL A 10 -25.34 15.66 17.94
C VAL A 10 -26.31 15.35 16.80
N PHE A 11 -27.60 15.55 16.99
CA PHE A 11 -28.61 15.31 15.97
C PHE A 11 -28.41 16.24 14.75
N ALA A 12 -28.16 17.51 14.98
CA ALA A 12 -27.87 18.50 13.94
C ALA A 12 -26.57 18.12 13.15
N TRP A 13 -25.56 17.59 13.85
CA TRP A 13 -24.35 17.09 13.22
C TRP A 13 -24.63 15.94 12.23
N PHE A 14 -25.48 14.99 12.61
CA PHE A 14 -25.84 13.85 11.75
C PHE A 14 -26.68 14.31 10.54
N ILE A 15 -27.64 15.22 10.74
CA ILE A 15 -28.45 15.76 9.64
C ILE A 15 -27.56 16.53 8.66
N ALA A 16 -26.67 17.39 9.14
CA ALA A 16 -25.75 18.13 8.28
C ALA A 16 -24.82 17.18 7.49
N GLY A 17 -24.49 16.01 8.08
CA GLY A 17 -23.78 14.95 7.38
C GLY A 17 -24.58 14.31 6.26
N TYR A 18 -25.85 14.03 6.49
CA TYR A 18 -26.78 13.51 5.49
C TYR A 18 -27.00 14.50 4.34
N LEU A 19 -27.00 15.79 4.61
CA LEU A 19 -27.12 16.87 3.63
C LEU A 19 -25.82 17.18 2.87
N GLY A 20 -24.76 16.41 3.07
CA GLY A 20 -23.49 16.57 2.35
C GLY A 20 -22.60 17.73 2.83
N VAL A 21 -22.90 18.34 3.99
CA VAL A 21 -22.06 19.40 4.54
C VAL A 21 -20.70 18.85 4.95
N SER A 22 -19.60 19.52 4.54
CA SER A 22 -18.24 19.08 4.84
C SER A 22 -17.98 18.97 6.35
N GLN A 23 -17.15 18.02 6.76
CA GLN A 23 -16.84 17.78 8.17
C GLN A 23 -16.23 19.00 8.87
N ASN A 24 -15.44 19.81 8.16
CA ASN A 24 -14.83 21.01 8.70
C ASN A 24 -15.88 22.08 9.02
N LEU A 25 -16.87 22.23 8.14
CA LEU A 25 -17.96 23.20 8.34
C LEU A 25 -18.85 22.80 9.52
N ARG A 26 -19.13 21.50 9.67
CA ARG A 26 -19.87 20.95 10.83
C ARG A 26 -19.13 21.17 12.15
N GLY A 27 -17.79 20.93 12.13
CA GLY A 27 -16.94 21.19 13.31
C GLY A 27 -16.90 22.67 13.70
N ALA A 28 -16.76 23.56 12.71
CA ALA A 28 -16.78 25.00 12.95
C ALA A 28 -18.11 25.48 13.52
N SER A 29 -19.25 24.98 13.04
CA SER A 29 -20.57 25.37 13.56
C SER A 29 -20.78 24.95 15.02
N VAL A 30 -20.37 23.75 15.41
CA VAL A 30 -20.43 23.29 16.80
C VAL A 30 -19.50 24.13 17.68
N PHE A 31 -18.28 24.42 17.21
CA PHE A 31 -17.34 25.28 17.95
C PHE A 31 -17.91 26.70 18.21
N ILE A 32 -18.46 27.33 17.18
CA ILE A 32 -19.10 28.68 17.32
C ILE A 32 -20.25 28.63 18.31
N THR A 33 -21.10 27.59 18.25
CA THR A 33 -22.22 27.44 19.17
C THR A 33 -21.77 27.29 20.62
N LEU A 34 -20.79 26.45 20.90
CA LEU A 34 -20.22 26.22 22.24
C LEU A 34 -19.53 27.49 22.76
N ALA A 35 -18.77 28.17 21.92
CA ALA A 35 -18.12 29.44 22.27
C ALA A 35 -19.13 30.54 22.60
N SER A 36 -20.25 30.64 21.86
CA SER A 36 -21.32 31.59 22.10
C SER A 36 -22.06 31.33 23.43
N ILE A 37 -22.34 30.05 23.75
CA ILE A 37 -22.95 29.65 25.02
C ILE A 37 -22.01 30.00 26.18
N LEU A 38 -20.71 29.65 26.07
CA LEU A 38 -19.73 29.94 27.12
C LEU A 38 -19.57 31.46 27.33
N GLY A 39 -19.48 32.24 26.26
CA GLY A 39 -19.39 33.69 26.33
C GLY A 39 -20.61 34.32 26.98
N ALA A 40 -21.83 33.89 26.63
CA ALA A 40 -23.05 34.33 27.24
C ALA A 40 -23.10 34.02 28.76
N LEU A 41 -22.71 32.81 29.15
CA LEU A 41 -22.69 32.39 30.58
C LEU A 41 -21.61 33.11 31.39
N PHE A 42 -20.53 33.53 30.78
CA PHE A 42 -19.46 34.29 31.44
C PHE A 42 -19.89 35.76 31.72
N LEU A 43 -20.70 36.34 30.82
CA LEU A 43 -21.18 37.70 30.94
C LEU A 43 -22.42 37.86 31.86
N ILE A 44 -23.18 36.78 32.09
CA ILE A 44 -24.40 36.79 32.89
C ILE A 44 -24.05 36.43 34.35
N PRO A 45 -24.51 37.19 35.35
CA PRO A 45 -24.29 36.88 36.77
C PRO A 45 -24.81 35.49 37.14
N GLU A 46 -24.10 34.79 37.99
CA GLU A 46 -24.45 33.39 38.43
C GLU A 46 -25.82 33.33 39.17
N THR A 47 -26.30 34.46 39.70
CA THR A 47 -27.60 34.58 40.35
C THR A 47 -28.76 34.65 39.38
N ASN A 48 -28.51 34.80 38.08
CA ASN A 48 -29.54 34.85 37.06
C ASN A 48 -30.18 33.47 36.86
N SER A 49 -31.50 33.42 36.76
CA SER A 49 -32.25 32.17 36.52
C SER A 49 -31.74 31.37 35.30
N PHE A 50 -31.30 32.07 34.26
CA PHE A 50 -30.74 31.44 33.08
C PHE A 50 -29.39 30.72 33.38
N SER A 51 -28.49 31.38 34.13
CA SER A 51 -27.20 30.79 34.52
C SER A 51 -27.43 29.56 35.43
N ILE A 52 -28.36 29.65 36.37
CA ILE A 52 -28.71 28.52 37.28
C ILE A 52 -29.26 27.34 36.48
N ILE A 53 -30.15 27.56 35.53
CA ILE A 53 -30.75 26.51 34.69
C ILE A 53 -29.70 25.84 33.79
N MET A 54 -28.71 26.60 33.32
CA MET A 54 -27.60 26.09 32.47
C MET A 54 -26.48 25.42 33.28
N GLY A 55 -26.51 25.44 34.62
CA GLY A 55 -25.52 24.86 35.50
C GLY A 55 -24.21 25.65 35.61
N GLY A 56 -24.28 26.98 35.33
CA GLY A 56 -23.12 27.86 35.36
C GLY A 56 -22.17 27.67 34.18
N TRP A 57 -21.05 28.37 34.21
CA TRP A 57 -20.06 28.37 33.10
C TRP A 57 -19.12 27.18 33.13
N ALA A 58 -18.81 26.59 34.30
CA ALA A 58 -17.77 25.60 34.47
C ALA A 58 -17.99 24.28 33.66
N PRO A 59 -19.21 23.66 33.67
CA PRO A 59 -19.46 22.48 32.83
C PRO A 59 -19.28 22.74 31.32
N TRP A 60 -19.67 23.93 30.88
CA TRP A 60 -19.55 24.32 29.48
C TRP A 60 -18.11 24.61 29.07
N ALA A 61 -17.30 25.15 29.99
CA ALA A 61 -15.84 25.30 29.78
C ALA A 61 -15.14 23.96 29.59
N THR A 62 -15.48 22.96 30.43
CA THR A 62 -14.92 21.61 30.31
C THR A 62 -15.33 20.94 29.01
N ILE A 63 -16.59 21.02 28.60
CA ILE A 63 -17.08 20.46 27.32
C ILE A 63 -16.37 21.13 26.13
N SER A 64 -16.27 22.47 26.16
CA SER A 64 -15.59 23.24 25.11
C SER A 64 -14.10 22.89 25.02
N PHE A 65 -13.43 22.70 26.16
CA PHE A 65 -12.04 22.29 26.22
C PHE A 65 -11.83 20.89 25.60
N ILE A 66 -12.64 19.90 25.98
CA ILE A 66 -12.56 18.55 25.41
C ILE A 66 -12.80 18.58 23.90
N PHE A 67 -13.78 19.38 23.45
CA PHE A 67 -14.05 19.54 22.03
C PHE A 67 -12.88 20.17 21.27
N CYS A 68 -12.26 21.21 21.82
CA CYS A 68 -11.06 21.83 21.25
C CYS A 68 -9.91 20.82 21.13
N VAL A 69 -9.61 20.08 22.20
CA VAL A 69 -8.54 19.08 22.21
C VAL A 69 -8.77 18.01 21.12
N THR A 70 -9.98 17.48 21.04
CA THR A 70 -10.31 16.46 20.03
C THR A 70 -10.28 17.01 18.61
N PHE A 71 -10.71 18.24 18.40
CA PHE A 71 -10.68 18.91 17.11
C PHE A 71 -9.24 19.17 16.64
N PHE A 72 -8.41 19.76 17.49
CA PHE A 72 -7.00 20.00 17.18
C PHE A 72 -6.20 18.69 17.00
N PHE A 73 -6.47 17.69 17.82
CA PHE A 73 -5.88 16.37 17.65
C PHE A 73 -6.21 15.76 16.28
N ARG A 74 -7.47 15.90 15.85
CA ARG A 74 -7.88 15.45 14.51
C ARG A 74 -7.19 16.22 13.38
N LEU A 75 -7.06 17.55 13.50
CA LEU A 75 -6.31 18.35 12.53
C LEU A 75 -4.83 17.93 12.48
N PHE A 76 -4.24 17.66 13.63
CA PHE A 76 -2.87 17.18 13.74
C PHE A 76 -2.68 15.82 13.06
N ILE A 77 -3.56 14.85 13.32
CA ILE A 77 -3.53 13.54 12.65
C ILE A 77 -3.72 13.68 11.14
N ASN A 78 -4.64 14.51 10.68
CA ASN A 78 -4.83 14.75 9.26
C ASN A 78 -3.60 15.41 8.61
N SER A 79 -2.95 16.34 9.30
CA SER A 79 -1.72 16.97 8.85
C SER A 79 -0.57 15.95 8.73
N LEU A 80 -0.43 15.06 9.71
CA LEU A 80 0.54 13.97 9.65
C LEU A 80 0.24 13.00 8.51
N ARG A 81 -1.02 12.67 8.30
CA ARG A 81 -1.47 11.79 7.20
C ARG A 81 -1.19 12.42 5.83
N ASN A 82 -1.49 13.70 5.66
CA ASN A 82 -1.19 14.42 4.42
C ASN A 82 0.33 14.48 4.16
N LYS A 83 1.12 14.76 5.19
CA LYS A 83 2.59 14.77 5.09
C LYS A 83 3.18 13.39 4.79
N SER A 84 2.54 12.33 5.25
CA SER A 84 2.89 10.95 4.89
C SER A 84 2.52 10.62 3.43
N ASN A 85 1.46 11.24 2.90
CA ASN A 85 1.04 11.06 1.51
C ASN A 85 1.83 11.96 0.52
N GLU A 86 2.41 13.09 0.96
CA GLU A 86 3.24 13.96 0.11
C GLU A 86 4.54 13.29 -0.40
N GLY A 87 4.92 12.14 0.17
CA GLY A 87 6.02 11.31 -0.33
C GLY A 87 5.63 10.38 -1.49
N TYR A 88 4.39 10.38 -1.93
CA TYR A 88 3.90 9.58 -3.03
C TYR A 88 3.27 10.50 -4.08
N PRO A 89 3.80 10.57 -5.30
CA PRO A 89 3.15 11.31 -6.38
C PRO A 89 1.75 10.76 -6.58
N ASP A 90 0.74 11.62 -6.46
CA ASP A 90 -0.67 11.36 -6.86
C ASP A 90 -0.81 11.29 -8.40
N GLU A 91 0.15 10.75 -9.12
CA GLU A 91 -0.09 10.25 -10.46
C GLU A 91 -0.67 8.84 -10.37
N VAL A 92 -1.90 8.75 -9.86
CA VAL A 92 -2.78 7.67 -10.26
C VAL A 92 -3.21 7.98 -11.71
N GLN A 93 -2.31 7.75 -12.64
CA GLN A 93 -2.72 7.40 -14.00
C GLN A 93 -3.76 6.28 -13.83
N GLU A 94 -4.78 6.26 -14.67
CA GLU A 94 -5.72 5.13 -14.86
C GLU A 94 -4.92 3.87 -15.26
N ALA A 95 -4.08 3.40 -14.37
CA ALA A 95 -3.31 2.21 -14.52
C ALA A 95 -4.20 1.07 -14.05
N ASP A 96 -4.27 0.09 -14.87
CA ASP A 96 -4.98 -1.19 -14.80
C ASP A 96 -5.35 -1.59 -13.37
N GLU A 97 -6.62 -1.46 -13.02
CA GLU A 97 -7.12 -1.86 -11.69
C GLU A 97 -6.85 -3.35 -11.50
N PHE A 98 -6.52 -3.73 -10.27
CA PHE A 98 -6.42 -5.15 -9.95
C PHE A 98 -7.74 -5.84 -10.29
N SER A 99 -7.68 -6.92 -11.05
CA SER A 99 -8.83 -7.80 -11.26
C SER A 99 -9.26 -8.41 -9.91
N ASN A 100 -10.52 -8.84 -9.82
CA ASN A 100 -11.02 -9.52 -8.61
C ASN A 100 -10.17 -10.74 -8.25
N HIS A 101 -9.63 -11.44 -9.23
CA HIS A 101 -8.74 -12.58 -9.02
C HIS A 101 -7.37 -12.17 -8.45
N GLU A 102 -6.82 -11.04 -8.89
CA GLU A 102 -5.58 -10.48 -8.32
C GLU A 102 -5.80 -9.96 -6.90
N LEU A 103 -6.93 -9.30 -6.63
CA LEU A 103 -7.30 -8.86 -5.28
C LEU A 103 -7.41 -10.03 -4.30
N GLU A 104 -8.00 -11.14 -4.72
CA GLU A 104 -8.05 -12.36 -3.92
C GLU A 104 -6.66 -12.94 -3.69
N ARG A 105 -5.85 -13.06 -4.77
CA ARG A 105 -4.48 -13.59 -4.71
C ARG A 105 -3.57 -12.79 -3.78
N TYR A 106 -3.60 -11.47 -3.88
CA TYR A 106 -2.70 -10.58 -3.12
C TYR A 106 -3.33 -10.02 -1.84
N SER A 107 -4.52 -10.47 -1.45
CA SER A 107 -5.25 -9.97 -0.28
C SER A 107 -4.39 -9.91 1.00
N ARG A 108 -3.56 -10.94 1.22
CA ARG A 108 -2.66 -11.01 2.38
C ARG A 108 -1.57 -9.95 2.35
N HIS A 109 -1.02 -9.65 1.18
CA HIS A 109 -0.05 -8.58 0.98
C HIS A 109 -0.69 -7.20 1.18
N ILE A 110 -1.87 -6.99 0.62
CA ILE A 110 -2.63 -5.73 0.72
C ILE A 110 -2.99 -5.41 2.18
N LEU A 111 -3.21 -6.41 3.02
CA LEU A 111 -3.53 -6.25 4.44
C LEU A 111 -2.30 -5.96 5.31
N LEU A 112 -1.07 -6.17 4.82
CA LEU A 112 0.15 -5.83 5.55
C LEU A 112 0.31 -4.31 5.62
N LYS A 113 0.51 -3.78 6.82
CA LYS A 113 0.67 -2.34 7.06
C LYS A 113 1.84 -1.74 6.28
N GLU A 114 2.92 -2.50 6.14
CA GLU A 114 4.17 -2.10 5.51
C GLU A 114 4.08 -2.08 3.98
N LEU A 115 3.17 -2.87 3.40
CA LEU A 115 3.01 -3.00 1.95
C LEU A 115 1.76 -2.28 1.44
N GLY A 116 0.58 -2.69 1.92
CA GLY A 116 -0.70 -2.10 1.53
C GLY A 116 -1.03 -2.31 0.04
N GLY A 117 -2.13 -1.69 -0.42
CA GLY A 117 -2.53 -1.72 -1.82
C GLY A 117 -1.53 -1.00 -2.74
N LEU A 118 -0.98 0.13 -2.29
CA LEU A 118 0.02 0.89 -3.06
C LEU A 118 1.34 0.13 -3.22
N GLY A 119 1.79 -0.57 -2.18
CA GLY A 119 2.98 -1.41 -2.26
C GLY A 119 2.79 -2.59 -3.21
N GLN A 120 1.63 -3.27 -3.17
CA GLN A 120 1.31 -4.34 -4.11
C GLN A 120 1.25 -3.82 -5.55
N ARG A 121 0.78 -2.58 -5.77
CA ARG A 121 0.80 -1.94 -7.07
C ARG A 121 2.21 -1.74 -7.59
N ARG A 122 3.12 -1.23 -6.76
CA ARG A 122 4.54 -1.09 -7.14
C ARG A 122 5.18 -2.42 -7.52
N ILE A 123 4.83 -3.50 -6.84
CA ILE A 123 5.27 -4.85 -7.20
C ILE A 123 4.75 -5.22 -8.59
N LYS A 124 3.46 -4.97 -8.88
CA LYS A 124 2.86 -5.22 -10.19
C LYS A 124 3.49 -4.37 -11.31
N ASP A 125 3.87 -3.15 -11.02
CA ASP A 125 4.46 -2.23 -11.99
C ASP A 125 5.97 -2.45 -12.17
N SER A 126 6.62 -3.23 -11.29
CA SER A 126 8.06 -3.45 -11.31
C SER A 126 8.51 -4.50 -12.34
N SER A 127 9.73 -4.33 -12.83
CA SER A 127 10.46 -5.25 -13.70
C SER A 127 11.72 -5.78 -13.02
N VAL A 128 11.91 -7.09 -13.01
CA VAL A 128 13.03 -7.75 -12.33
C VAL A 128 13.74 -8.69 -13.29
N LEU A 129 15.05 -8.53 -13.45
CA LEU A 129 15.89 -9.47 -14.18
C LEU A 129 16.54 -10.47 -13.20
N ILE A 130 16.47 -11.74 -13.54
CA ILE A 130 17.15 -12.83 -12.79
C ILE A 130 18.23 -13.44 -13.67
N ILE A 131 19.47 -13.34 -13.23
CA ILE A 131 20.63 -13.91 -13.88
C ILE A 131 20.87 -15.31 -13.28
N GLY A 132 20.66 -16.35 -14.09
CA GLY A 132 20.76 -17.74 -13.66
C GLY A 132 19.45 -18.28 -13.07
N ALA A 133 18.97 -19.36 -13.66
CA ALA A 133 17.77 -20.10 -13.24
C ALA A 133 18.14 -21.43 -12.56
N GLY A 134 19.24 -21.41 -11.82
CA GLY A 134 19.80 -22.54 -11.07
C GLY A 134 19.20 -22.69 -9.67
N GLY A 135 20.02 -23.21 -8.74
CA GLY A 135 19.58 -23.49 -7.36
C GLY A 135 19.18 -22.24 -6.55
N LEU A 136 19.77 -21.06 -6.84
CA LEU A 136 19.44 -19.80 -6.21
C LEU A 136 18.34 -19.06 -6.98
N GLY A 137 18.44 -19.00 -8.32
CA GLY A 137 17.46 -18.29 -9.15
C GLY A 137 16.09 -18.95 -9.21
N ALA A 138 16.01 -20.28 -9.25
CA ALA A 138 14.74 -20.99 -9.33
C ALA A 138 13.74 -20.66 -8.21
N PRO A 139 14.10 -20.66 -6.91
CA PRO A 139 13.19 -20.23 -5.85
C PRO A 139 12.86 -18.74 -5.94
N VAL A 140 13.81 -17.88 -6.33
CA VAL A 140 13.56 -16.44 -6.51
C VAL A 140 12.52 -16.20 -7.59
N ILE A 141 12.66 -16.83 -8.76
CA ILE A 141 11.68 -16.81 -9.86
C ILE A 141 10.30 -17.19 -9.35
N GLN A 142 10.20 -18.28 -8.59
CA GLN A 142 8.93 -18.78 -8.07
C GLN A 142 8.25 -17.79 -7.12
N TYR A 143 8.98 -17.21 -6.17
CA TYR A 143 8.42 -16.28 -5.21
C TYR A 143 8.07 -14.92 -5.82
N LEU A 144 8.87 -14.39 -6.73
CA LEU A 144 8.56 -13.16 -7.44
C LEU A 144 7.31 -13.31 -8.31
N ALA A 145 7.18 -14.42 -9.02
CA ALA A 145 5.97 -14.73 -9.79
C ALA A 145 4.73 -14.86 -8.88
N ALA A 146 4.85 -15.54 -7.74
CA ALA A 146 3.76 -15.69 -6.77
C ALA A 146 3.34 -14.34 -6.17
N SER A 147 4.31 -13.45 -5.90
CA SER A 147 4.05 -12.11 -5.35
C SER A 147 3.46 -11.12 -6.36
N GLY A 148 3.47 -11.44 -7.65
CA GLY A 148 2.86 -10.63 -8.70
C GLY A 148 3.74 -9.50 -9.20
N VAL A 149 5.06 -9.73 -9.30
CA VAL A 149 5.96 -8.83 -10.04
C VAL A 149 5.50 -8.77 -11.50
N GLY A 150 5.37 -7.55 -12.04
CA GLY A 150 4.76 -7.35 -13.35
C GLY A 150 5.55 -7.95 -14.49
N THR A 151 6.87 -7.74 -14.52
CA THR A 151 7.74 -8.32 -15.55
C THR A 151 8.93 -9.05 -14.91
N ILE A 152 9.16 -10.28 -15.32
CA ILE A 152 10.31 -11.10 -14.91
C ILE A 152 11.14 -11.46 -16.14
N GLY A 153 12.36 -10.92 -16.22
CA GLY A 153 13.38 -11.35 -17.14
C GLY A 153 14.17 -12.52 -16.56
N ILE A 154 14.47 -13.52 -17.37
CA ILE A 154 15.27 -14.69 -16.95
C ILE A 154 16.36 -14.94 -17.98
N ILE A 155 17.61 -14.84 -17.57
CA ILE A 155 18.75 -15.16 -18.43
C ILE A 155 19.49 -16.40 -17.93
N ASP A 156 19.51 -17.46 -18.73
CA ASP A 156 20.22 -18.71 -18.47
C ASP A 156 20.42 -19.45 -19.82
N HIS A 157 21.52 -20.17 -19.97
CA HIS A 157 21.84 -20.92 -21.20
C HIS A 157 21.77 -22.42 -20.99
N ASP A 158 21.55 -22.88 -19.76
CA ASP A 158 21.57 -24.30 -19.39
C ASP A 158 20.26 -25.01 -19.73
N LYS A 159 20.38 -26.34 -19.71
CA LYS A 159 19.26 -27.26 -19.80
C LYS A 159 18.87 -27.81 -18.43
N VAL A 160 17.61 -28.17 -18.30
CA VAL A 160 17.11 -28.91 -17.15
C VAL A 160 17.79 -30.27 -17.07
N SER A 161 18.41 -30.59 -15.94
CA SER A 161 19.08 -31.86 -15.68
C SER A 161 18.44 -32.55 -14.49
N LEU A 162 18.29 -33.88 -14.58
CA LEU A 162 17.73 -34.71 -13.52
C LEU A 162 18.50 -34.55 -12.20
N SER A 163 19.82 -34.42 -12.24
CA SER A 163 20.70 -34.22 -11.08
C SER A 163 20.46 -32.88 -10.36
N ASN A 164 19.81 -31.91 -11.02
CA ASN A 164 19.55 -30.59 -10.46
C ASN A 164 18.18 -30.51 -9.80
N LEU A 165 17.24 -31.39 -10.10
CA LEU A 165 15.84 -31.30 -9.66
C LEU A 165 15.67 -31.41 -8.14
N GLN A 166 16.64 -31.99 -7.43
CA GLN A 166 16.60 -32.04 -5.96
C GLN A 166 16.66 -30.66 -5.27
N ARG A 167 17.08 -29.59 -5.98
CA ARG A 167 17.11 -28.20 -5.48
C ARG A 167 16.49 -27.18 -6.43
N GLN A 168 16.21 -27.55 -7.68
CA GLN A 168 15.58 -26.69 -8.69
C GLN A 168 14.12 -27.14 -8.90
N VAL A 169 13.32 -27.02 -7.84
CA VAL A 169 11.95 -27.58 -7.75
C VAL A 169 10.93 -26.97 -8.72
N ILE A 170 11.27 -25.85 -9.34
CA ILE A 170 10.44 -25.19 -10.35
C ILE A 170 10.28 -26.04 -11.62
N TYR A 171 11.25 -26.94 -11.90
CA TYR A 171 11.26 -27.76 -13.10
C TYR A 171 10.70 -29.16 -12.84
N PRO A 172 9.72 -29.62 -13.62
CA PRO A 172 9.23 -30.99 -13.53
C PRO A 172 10.14 -31.95 -14.26
N THR A 173 10.17 -33.21 -13.83
CA THR A 173 11.00 -34.30 -14.42
C THR A 173 10.77 -34.49 -15.94
N LYS A 174 9.53 -34.25 -16.42
CA LYS A 174 9.20 -34.38 -17.85
C LYS A 174 9.88 -33.35 -18.75
N GLN A 175 10.43 -32.29 -18.20
CA GLN A 175 11.14 -31.23 -18.93
C GLN A 175 12.67 -31.41 -18.89
N VAL A 176 13.20 -32.57 -18.44
CA VAL A 176 14.62 -32.85 -18.50
C VAL A 176 15.10 -32.81 -19.97
N GLY A 177 16.15 -32.01 -20.21
CA GLY A 177 16.70 -31.74 -21.55
C GLY A 177 16.20 -30.45 -22.22
N GLU A 178 15.10 -29.86 -21.74
CA GLU A 178 14.62 -28.56 -22.20
C GLU A 178 15.49 -27.41 -21.67
N GLN A 179 15.44 -26.24 -22.33
CA GLN A 179 16.15 -25.06 -21.84
C GLN A 179 15.47 -24.53 -20.55
N LYS A 180 16.29 -24.25 -19.54
CA LYS A 180 15.79 -23.78 -18.21
C LYS A 180 14.89 -22.56 -18.32
N VAL A 181 15.24 -21.57 -19.15
CA VAL A 181 14.44 -20.35 -19.30
C VAL A 181 13.02 -20.62 -19.78
N PHE A 182 12.83 -21.54 -20.73
CA PHE A 182 11.49 -21.87 -21.22
C PHE A 182 10.70 -22.73 -20.24
N SER A 183 11.36 -23.66 -19.56
CA SER A 183 10.75 -24.41 -18.46
C SER A 183 10.32 -23.49 -17.29
N ALA A 184 11.09 -22.44 -17.02
CA ALA A 184 10.75 -21.43 -16.02
C ALA A 184 9.52 -20.60 -16.44
N VAL A 185 9.41 -20.23 -17.73
CA VAL A 185 8.21 -19.55 -18.28
C VAL A 185 6.97 -20.38 -18.03
N ASP A 186 7.01 -21.67 -18.38
CA ASP A 186 5.89 -22.59 -18.15
C ASP A 186 5.51 -22.70 -16.66
N ALA A 187 6.51 -22.70 -15.79
CA ALA A 187 6.28 -22.77 -14.35
C ALA A 187 5.64 -21.49 -13.82
N ILE A 188 6.09 -20.32 -14.27
CA ILE A 188 5.52 -19.03 -13.90
C ILE A 188 4.06 -18.96 -14.34
N TYR A 189 3.73 -19.28 -15.58
CA TYR A 189 2.35 -19.22 -16.08
C TYR A 189 1.40 -20.18 -15.36
N ARG A 190 1.90 -21.34 -14.92
CA ARG A 190 1.10 -22.24 -14.06
C ARG A 190 0.84 -21.65 -12.67
N LEU A 191 1.77 -20.86 -12.15
CA LEU A 191 1.65 -20.25 -10.83
C LEU A 191 0.86 -18.93 -10.88
N ASN A 192 1.19 -18.07 -11.83
CA ASN A 192 0.59 -16.75 -12.00
C ASN A 192 0.68 -16.27 -13.45
N ASN A 193 -0.42 -16.36 -14.16
CA ASN A 193 -0.50 -16.00 -15.58
C ASN A 193 -0.58 -14.47 -15.84
N ASN A 194 -0.64 -13.65 -14.80
CA ASN A 194 -0.63 -12.19 -14.92
C ASN A 194 0.79 -11.61 -15.01
N VAL A 195 1.82 -12.44 -14.83
CA VAL A 195 3.23 -12.02 -14.91
C VAL A 195 3.70 -12.05 -16.37
N ASN A 196 4.28 -10.95 -16.84
CA ASN A 196 4.95 -10.92 -18.13
C ASN A 196 6.35 -11.51 -17.99
N VAL A 197 6.70 -12.52 -18.83
CA VAL A 197 7.98 -13.20 -18.72
C VAL A 197 8.80 -13.01 -19.98
N ARG A 198 10.06 -12.58 -19.83
CA ARG A 198 11.03 -12.39 -20.92
C ARG A 198 12.19 -13.39 -20.79
N PRO A 199 12.17 -14.51 -21.49
CA PRO A 199 13.25 -15.50 -21.44
C PRO A 199 14.41 -15.13 -22.37
N TYR A 200 15.63 -15.13 -21.85
CA TYR A 200 16.86 -14.94 -22.61
C TYR A 200 17.68 -16.22 -22.55
N ASN A 201 17.56 -17.08 -23.59
CA ASN A 201 18.31 -18.32 -23.69
C ASN A 201 19.75 -18.06 -24.19
N ARG A 202 20.54 -17.42 -23.34
CA ARG A 202 21.95 -17.08 -23.63
C ARG A 202 22.74 -16.84 -22.35
N ARG A 203 24.04 -16.88 -22.44
CA ARG A 203 24.94 -16.51 -21.34
C ARG A 203 25.05 -14.98 -21.30
N LEU A 204 25.02 -14.42 -20.10
CA LEU A 204 25.30 -13.00 -19.90
C LEU A 204 26.78 -12.75 -20.18
N ASN A 205 27.07 -11.68 -20.93
CA ASN A 205 28.40 -11.15 -21.14
C ASN A 205 28.36 -9.62 -21.06
N SER A 206 29.53 -8.97 -21.00
CA SER A 206 29.63 -7.52 -20.85
C SER A 206 29.03 -6.73 -22.01
N GLU A 207 28.97 -7.30 -23.22
CA GLU A 207 28.44 -6.60 -24.41
C GLU A 207 26.92 -6.37 -24.35
N ILE A 208 26.19 -7.32 -23.74
CA ILE A 208 24.74 -7.30 -23.68
C ILE A 208 24.20 -6.88 -22.28
N ALA A 209 25.09 -6.83 -21.27
CA ALA A 209 24.68 -6.59 -19.90
C ALA A 209 24.07 -5.20 -19.73
N GLU A 210 24.73 -4.16 -20.22
CA GLU A 210 24.28 -2.76 -20.08
C GLU A 210 22.91 -2.53 -20.76
N GLU A 211 22.73 -3.08 -21.98
CA GLU A 211 21.47 -2.98 -22.71
C GLU A 211 20.34 -3.67 -21.95
N ILE A 212 20.54 -4.92 -21.51
CA ILE A 212 19.53 -5.68 -20.80
C ILE A 212 19.21 -5.06 -19.44
N PHE A 213 20.23 -4.64 -18.68
CA PHE A 213 20.02 -4.08 -17.34
C PHE A 213 19.20 -2.79 -17.36
N SER A 214 19.35 -1.98 -18.41
CA SER A 214 18.60 -0.73 -18.58
C SER A 214 17.08 -0.93 -18.72
N GLU A 215 16.63 -2.15 -19.04
CA GLU A 215 15.20 -2.49 -19.18
C GLU A 215 14.53 -2.91 -17.87
N TYR A 216 15.28 -3.03 -16.76
CA TYR A 216 14.79 -3.57 -15.49
C TYR A 216 15.08 -2.64 -14.32
N ASP A 217 14.14 -2.60 -13.36
CA ASP A 217 14.28 -1.81 -12.14
C ASP A 217 15.23 -2.47 -11.14
N VAL A 218 15.29 -3.81 -11.15
CA VAL A 218 16.10 -4.62 -10.23
C VAL A 218 16.75 -5.77 -10.99
N VAL A 219 18.03 -5.99 -10.71
CA VAL A 219 18.79 -7.15 -11.21
C VAL A 219 19.18 -8.04 -10.04
N ILE A 220 18.89 -9.34 -10.14
CA ILE A 220 19.18 -10.35 -9.12
C ILE A 220 20.16 -11.37 -9.70
N ASP A 221 21.35 -11.44 -9.12
CA ASP A 221 22.34 -12.47 -9.48
C ASP A 221 22.10 -13.78 -8.70
N GLY A 222 21.62 -14.79 -9.40
CA GLY A 222 21.44 -16.17 -8.92
C GLY A 222 22.49 -17.15 -9.44
N THR A 223 23.63 -16.65 -9.96
CA THR A 223 24.69 -17.48 -10.52
C THR A 223 25.67 -17.97 -9.45
N ASP A 224 26.37 -19.05 -9.74
CA ASP A 224 27.40 -19.65 -8.91
C ASP A 224 28.82 -19.46 -9.46
N ASN A 225 28.97 -18.65 -10.54
CA ASN A 225 30.27 -18.38 -11.14
C ASN A 225 30.71 -16.92 -10.96
N PHE A 226 32.01 -16.73 -10.69
CA PHE A 226 32.59 -15.41 -10.43
C PHE A 226 32.62 -14.50 -11.66
N GLU A 227 32.78 -15.06 -12.88
CA GLU A 227 32.84 -14.26 -14.10
C GLU A 227 31.55 -13.45 -14.33
N THR A 228 30.41 -14.09 -14.14
CA THR A 228 29.10 -13.44 -14.27
C THR A 228 28.87 -12.41 -13.16
N ARG A 229 29.33 -12.67 -11.92
CA ARG A 229 29.21 -11.74 -10.80
C ARG A 229 29.99 -10.44 -10.94
N TYR A 230 31.06 -10.43 -11.72
CA TYR A 230 31.80 -9.20 -12.01
C TYR A 230 31.21 -8.39 -13.17
N ILE A 231 30.26 -8.97 -13.90
CA ILE A 231 29.53 -8.30 -14.98
C ILE A 231 28.21 -7.69 -14.47
N SER A 232 27.60 -8.31 -13.48
CA SER A 232 26.38 -7.85 -12.83
C SER A 232 26.68 -6.82 -11.71
#